data_b34dcfa990d89f531b9d5b4dc30cc9b7
#
_entry.id   b34dcfa990d89f531b9d5b4dc30cc9b7
#
_cell.length_a   1.000
_cell.length_b   1.000
_cell.length_c   1.000
_cell.angle_alpha   90.00
_cell.angle_beta   90.00
_cell.angle_gamma   90.00
#
_symmetry.space_group_name_H-M   'P 1'
#
loop_
_entity.id
_entity.type
_entity.pdbx_description
1 polymer ?
#
loop_
_entity_poly.entity_id
_entity_poly.type
_entity_poly.pdbx_seq_one_letter_code
_entity_poly.pdbx_strand_id
1 'polypeptide(L)'
;MIKTAYNLGAVIVEKHFTLDKTLKGNDHYHAMDPDDAKNILKGIAFIDTLRGSYDLKCLDSEASARSNARRSIVTTCDIKKGAILTPEMLTYKRPGTGIPPEKMNEIIGRTMAVDVKEDTILQEGMLS
;
A
#
# COMPACT_ATOMS: atom_id res chain seq x y z
N MET A 1 7.05 -29.23 -6.68
CA MET A 1 6.11 -29.45 -7.81
C MET A 1 4.68 -29.04 -7.48
N ILE A 2 3.97 -29.62 -6.51
CA ILE A 2 2.54 -29.32 -6.19
C ILE A 2 2.29 -27.82 -5.94
N LYS A 3 3.09 -27.18 -5.09
CA LYS A 3 2.98 -25.74 -4.80
C LYS A 3 3.15 -24.88 -6.06
N THR A 4 4.04 -25.28 -6.97
CA THR A 4 4.25 -24.60 -8.26
C THR A 4 3.05 -24.77 -9.17
N ALA A 5 2.51 -25.99 -9.27
CA ALA A 5 1.30 -26.26 -10.05
C ALA A 5 0.11 -25.43 -9.54
N TYR A 6 -0.10 -25.38 -8.22
CA TYR A 6 -1.12 -24.53 -7.60
C TYR A 6 -0.92 -23.05 -7.94
N ASN A 7 0.31 -22.56 -7.84
CA ASN A 7 0.63 -21.18 -8.17
C ASN A 7 0.35 -20.84 -9.65
N LEU A 8 0.49 -21.83 -10.54
CA LEU A 8 0.18 -21.72 -11.97
C LEU A 8 -1.30 -21.95 -12.31
N GLY A 9 -2.16 -22.15 -11.31
CA GLY A 9 -3.61 -22.26 -11.50
C GLY A 9 -4.18 -23.67 -11.45
N ALA A 10 -3.42 -24.69 -11.07
CA ALA A 10 -3.98 -26.03 -10.86
C ALA A 10 -5.00 -26.02 -9.71
N VAL A 11 -6.20 -26.50 -9.97
CA VAL A 11 -7.31 -26.58 -9.00
C VAL A 11 -7.46 -27.99 -8.41
N ILE A 12 -6.90 -29.00 -9.07
CA ILE A 12 -6.89 -30.40 -8.62
C ILE A 12 -5.48 -30.93 -8.77
N VAL A 13 -4.99 -31.62 -7.74
CA VAL A 13 -3.69 -32.28 -7.75
C VAL A 13 -3.88 -33.69 -7.18
N GLU A 14 -3.54 -34.69 -7.96
CA GLU A 14 -3.52 -36.09 -7.54
C GLU A 14 -2.09 -36.50 -7.18
N LYS A 15 -1.93 -37.24 -6.09
CA LYS A 15 -0.65 -37.74 -5.62
C LYS A 15 -0.84 -39.02 -4.82
N HIS A 16 0.02 -40.01 -5.03
CA HIS A 16 0.08 -41.19 -4.16
C HIS A 16 0.26 -40.79 -2.69
N PHE A 17 -0.41 -41.49 -1.81
CA PHE A 17 -0.38 -41.24 -0.37
C PHE A 17 -0.03 -42.53 0.39
N THR A 18 0.80 -42.42 1.41
CA THR A 18 1.15 -43.54 2.31
C THR A 18 1.24 -43.03 3.76
N LEU A 19 1.02 -43.94 4.70
CA LEU A 19 1.30 -43.67 6.11
C LEU A 19 2.77 -43.92 6.48
N ASP A 20 3.48 -44.76 5.68
CA ASP A 20 4.88 -45.09 5.91
C ASP A 20 5.60 -45.33 4.57
N LYS A 21 6.58 -44.47 4.29
CA LYS A 21 7.40 -44.51 3.07
C LYS A 21 8.38 -45.70 3.03
N THR A 22 8.58 -46.41 4.17
CA THR A 22 9.49 -47.55 4.27
C THR A 22 8.83 -48.87 3.92
N LEU A 23 7.51 -48.87 3.72
CA LEU A 23 6.78 -50.08 3.33
C LEU A 23 7.29 -50.61 1.99
N LYS A 24 7.30 -51.97 1.88
CA LYS A 24 7.67 -52.66 0.63
C LYS A 24 6.62 -52.42 -0.45
N GLY A 25 7.05 -52.04 -1.64
CA GLY A 25 6.21 -51.79 -2.79
C GLY A 25 6.77 -50.66 -3.64
N ASN A 26 6.23 -50.49 -4.85
CA ASN A 26 6.75 -49.49 -5.81
C ASN A 26 6.36 -48.07 -5.50
N ASP A 27 5.27 -47.82 -4.78
CA ASP A 27 4.68 -46.50 -4.68
C ASP A 27 4.96 -45.81 -3.35
N HIS A 28 5.26 -46.54 -2.28
CA HIS A 28 5.42 -45.97 -0.92
C HIS A 28 6.58 -44.97 -0.82
N TYR A 29 7.74 -45.27 -1.42
CA TYR A 29 8.93 -44.44 -1.27
C TYR A 29 8.81 -43.05 -1.86
N HIS A 30 7.96 -42.87 -2.87
CA HIS A 30 7.71 -41.56 -3.52
C HIS A 30 6.32 -41.00 -3.25
N ALA A 31 5.50 -41.71 -2.49
CA ALA A 31 4.19 -41.23 -2.07
C ALA A 31 4.31 -40.05 -1.08
N MET A 32 3.27 -39.30 -0.95
CA MET A 32 3.12 -38.27 0.06
C MET A 32 2.70 -38.92 1.39
N ASP A 33 3.32 -38.51 2.48
CA ASP A 33 2.91 -38.88 3.83
C ASP A 33 2.10 -37.73 4.51
N PRO A 34 1.59 -37.93 5.74
CA PRO A 34 0.85 -36.91 6.45
C PRO A 34 1.61 -35.60 6.66
N ASP A 35 2.94 -35.66 6.88
CA ASP A 35 3.76 -34.46 7.06
C ASP A 35 3.97 -33.71 5.73
N ASP A 36 4.17 -34.44 4.65
CA ASP A 36 4.21 -33.84 3.31
C ASP A 36 2.89 -33.12 2.99
N ALA A 37 1.74 -33.75 3.26
CA ALA A 37 0.43 -33.17 3.05
C ALA A 37 0.26 -31.86 3.85
N LYS A 38 0.63 -31.89 5.13
CA LYS A 38 0.60 -30.72 6.01
C LYS A 38 1.49 -29.59 5.50
N ASN A 39 2.70 -29.91 5.03
CA ASN A 39 3.65 -28.95 4.47
C ASN A 39 3.16 -28.37 3.14
N ILE A 40 2.47 -29.16 2.33
CA ILE A 40 1.85 -28.68 1.08
C ILE A 40 0.73 -27.69 1.40
N LEU A 41 -0.19 -28.03 2.32
CA LEU A 41 -1.29 -27.15 2.71
C LEU A 41 -0.80 -25.81 3.29
N LYS A 42 0.21 -25.86 4.18
CA LYS A 42 0.86 -24.64 4.69
C LYS A 42 1.46 -23.79 3.56
N GLY A 43 2.09 -24.45 2.59
CA GLY A 43 2.68 -23.75 1.45
C GLY A 43 1.64 -23.14 0.51
N ILE A 44 0.48 -23.77 0.34
CA ILE A 44 -0.65 -23.23 -0.42
C ILE A 44 -1.20 -21.97 0.28
N ALA A 45 -1.47 -22.03 1.58
CA ALA A 45 -1.93 -20.89 2.35
C ALA A 45 -0.93 -19.71 2.31
N PHE A 46 0.37 -20.01 2.31
CA PHE A 46 1.40 -18.98 2.15
C PHE A 46 1.38 -18.35 0.75
N ILE A 47 1.19 -19.13 -0.31
CA ILE A 47 1.05 -18.63 -1.68
C ILE A 47 -0.17 -17.69 -1.78
N ASP A 48 -1.30 -18.04 -1.17
CA ASP A 48 -2.51 -17.20 -1.18
C ASP A 48 -2.26 -15.87 -0.46
N THR A 49 -1.51 -15.90 0.65
CA THR A 49 -1.07 -14.69 1.35
C THR A 49 -0.19 -13.80 0.46
N LEU A 50 0.75 -14.42 -0.29
CA LEU A 50 1.64 -13.69 -1.20
C LEU A 50 0.91 -13.09 -2.41
N ARG A 51 -0.12 -13.77 -2.91
CA ARG A 51 -0.96 -13.29 -4.02
C ARG A 51 -1.70 -12.01 -3.65
N GLY A 52 -2.06 -11.85 -2.37
CA GLY A 52 -2.78 -10.67 -1.88
C GLY A 52 -4.12 -10.46 -2.59
N SER A 53 -4.43 -9.22 -2.88
CA SER A 53 -5.62 -8.83 -3.65
C SER A 53 -5.24 -7.89 -4.80
N TYR A 54 -6.11 -7.81 -5.81
CA TYR A 54 -5.96 -6.85 -6.91
C TYR A 54 -6.48 -5.45 -6.57
N ASP A 55 -7.02 -5.25 -5.36
CA ASP A 55 -7.50 -3.95 -4.91
C ASP A 55 -6.33 -3.03 -4.58
N LEU A 56 -6.14 -1.99 -5.39
CA LEU A 56 -5.17 -0.94 -5.13
C LEU A 56 -5.74 0.04 -4.11
N LYS A 57 -5.44 -0.19 -2.84
CA LYS A 57 -5.83 0.69 -1.74
C LYS A 57 -4.66 0.95 -0.80
N CYS A 58 -4.71 2.08 -0.11
CA CYS A 58 -3.77 2.37 0.95
C CYS A 58 -4.02 1.41 2.13
N LEU A 59 -2.99 0.70 2.56
CA LEU A 59 -3.08 -0.18 3.72
C LEU A 59 -2.96 0.63 5.02
N ASP A 60 -3.57 0.15 6.09
CA ASP A 60 -3.45 0.79 7.41
C ASP A 60 -1.99 0.88 7.89
N SER A 61 -1.16 -0.12 7.55
CA SER A 61 0.28 -0.12 7.81
C SER A 61 1.05 1.00 7.11
N GLU A 62 0.49 1.58 6.04
CA GLU A 62 1.10 2.68 5.28
C GLU A 62 0.66 4.06 5.77
N ALA A 63 -0.33 4.15 6.65
CA ALA A 63 -0.92 5.42 7.10
C ALA A 63 0.13 6.38 7.68
N SER A 64 1.03 5.88 8.53
CA SER A 64 2.11 6.68 9.11
C SER A 64 3.11 7.18 8.06
N ALA A 65 3.55 6.30 7.16
CA ALA A 65 4.45 6.68 6.07
C ALA A 65 3.78 7.69 5.13
N ARG A 66 2.50 7.49 4.82
CA ARG A 66 1.71 8.39 3.97
C ARG A 66 1.62 9.80 4.57
N SER A 67 1.29 9.91 5.86
CA SER A 67 1.20 11.18 6.58
C SER A 67 2.54 11.92 6.62
N ASN A 68 3.62 11.22 6.96
CA ASN A 68 4.93 11.84 7.22
C ASN A 68 5.77 12.05 5.95
N ALA A 69 5.68 11.16 4.96
CA ALA A 69 6.52 11.20 3.76
C ALA A 69 5.92 12.04 2.62
N ARG A 70 4.59 12.15 2.53
CA ARG A 70 3.94 13.01 1.55
C ARG A 70 4.19 14.48 1.86
N ARG A 71 3.92 15.33 0.88
CA ARG A 71 4.09 16.78 1.00
C ARG A 71 2.73 17.47 1.02
N SER A 72 2.73 18.66 1.61
CA SER A 72 1.64 19.62 1.54
C SER A 72 2.12 20.88 0.85
N ILE A 73 1.18 21.70 0.37
CA ILE A 73 1.45 23.06 -0.08
C ILE A 73 1.70 23.92 1.14
N VAL A 74 2.77 24.72 1.09
CA VAL A 74 3.29 25.55 2.20
C VAL A 74 3.58 26.94 1.67
N THR A 75 3.34 27.96 2.49
CA THR A 75 3.64 29.36 2.15
C THR A 75 5.14 29.64 2.18
N THR A 76 5.64 30.45 1.22
CA THR A 76 7.02 30.92 1.15
C THR A 76 7.24 32.28 1.81
N CYS A 77 6.16 32.97 2.21
CA CYS A 77 6.17 34.27 2.84
C CYS A 77 4.92 34.47 3.71
N ASP A 78 4.88 35.53 4.49
CA ASP A 78 3.69 35.97 5.21
C ASP A 78 2.63 36.43 4.20
N ILE A 79 1.39 35.92 4.32
CA ILE A 79 0.26 36.25 3.44
C ILE A 79 -0.90 36.77 4.28
N LYS A 80 -1.44 37.92 3.90
CA LYS A 80 -2.56 38.55 4.59
C LYS A 80 -3.91 38.00 4.10
N LYS A 81 -4.88 37.99 4.99
CA LYS A 81 -6.29 37.79 4.62
C LYS A 81 -6.69 38.70 3.47
N GLY A 82 -7.40 38.13 2.50
CA GLY A 82 -7.84 38.85 1.29
C GLY A 82 -6.80 38.86 0.16
N ALA A 83 -5.58 38.41 0.38
CA ALA A 83 -4.58 38.28 -0.69
C ALA A 83 -4.94 37.12 -1.64
N ILE A 84 -4.70 37.33 -2.93
CA ILE A 84 -4.86 36.30 -3.97
C ILE A 84 -3.56 35.50 -4.03
N LEU A 85 -3.67 34.18 -3.99
CA LEU A 85 -2.52 33.27 -4.05
C LEU A 85 -1.88 33.23 -5.43
N THR A 86 -0.56 33.42 -5.46
CA THR A 86 0.27 33.27 -6.67
C THR A 86 1.23 32.10 -6.53
N PRO A 87 1.76 31.56 -7.63
CA PRO A 87 2.72 30.43 -7.56
C PRO A 87 3.96 30.73 -6.71
N GLU A 88 4.45 31.98 -6.72
CA GLU A 88 5.67 32.43 -6.02
C GLU A 88 5.51 32.40 -4.49
N MET A 89 4.25 32.51 -4.02
CA MET A 89 3.92 32.48 -2.59
C MET A 89 3.88 31.06 -2.03
N LEU A 90 4.06 30.02 -2.87
CA LEU A 90 3.79 28.63 -2.51
C LEU A 90 4.96 27.72 -2.83
N THR A 91 5.13 26.69 -2.02
CA THR A 91 6.11 25.60 -2.19
C THR A 91 5.57 24.30 -1.64
N TYR A 92 6.37 23.22 -1.68
CA TYR A 92 5.99 21.91 -1.18
C TYR A 92 6.94 21.43 -0.09
N LYS A 93 6.43 21.17 1.11
CA LYS A 93 7.19 20.59 2.22
C LYS A 93 6.46 19.40 2.85
N ARG A 94 7.18 18.55 3.53
CA ARG A 94 6.62 17.53 4.43
C ARG A 94 6.20 18.21 5.74
N PRO A 95 5.20 17.65 6.44
CA PRO A 95 4.41 16.44 6.19
C PRO A 95 3.23 16.64 5.22
N GLY A 96 2.56 15.53 4.86
CA GLY A 96 1.37 15.51 4.00
C GLY A 96 0.06 15.67 4.78
N THR A 97 -0.01 16.66 5.68
CA THR A 97 -1.15 16.90 6.58
C THR A 97 -2.07 18.05 6.12
N GLY A 98 -1.69 18.76 5.07
CA GLY A 98 -2.46 19.84 4.48
C GLY A 98 -2.91 19.56 3.05
N ILE A 99 -3.16 20.63 2.28
CA ILE A 99 -3.55 20.54 0.86
C ILE A 99 -2.41 19.86 0.07
N PRO A 100 -2.70 18.77 -0.66
CA PRO A 100 -1.67 18.04 -1.38
C PRO A 100 -1.17 18.80 -2.62
N PRO A 101 0.08 18.56 -3.07
CA PRO A 101 0.69 19.23 -4.23
C PRO A 101 -0.11 19.17 -5.52
N GLU A 102 -0.86 18.09 -5.75
CA GLU A 102 -1.69 17.88 -6.95
C GLU A 102 -2.75 18.96 -7.12
N LYS A 103 -3.16 19.60 -6.00
CA LYS A 103 -4.15 20.68 -6.00
C LYS A 103 -3.56 22.09 -6.21
N MET A 104 -2.27 22.22 -6.51
CA MET A 104 -1.64 23.53 -6.68
C MET A 104 -2.41 24.43 -7.66
N ASN A 105 -2.77 23.90 -8.82
CA ASN A 105 -3.48 24.67 -9.86
C ASN A 105 -4.92 25.05 -9.46
N GLU A 106 -5.51 24.33 -8.50
CA GLU A 106 -6.87 24.61 -8.01
C GLU A 106 -6.87 25.76 -6.98
N ILE A 107 -5.75 25.96 -6.28
CA ILE A 107 -5.66 26.98 -5.23
C ILE A 107 -5.01 28.28 -5.69
N ILE A 108 -4.21 28.27 -6.77
CA ILE A 108 -3.70 29.49 -7.39
C ILE A 108 -4.88 30.34 -7.85
N GLY A 109 -4.87 31.63 -7.48
CA GLY A 109 -5.95 32.57 -7.78
C GLY A 109 -7.08 32.59 -6.73
N ARG A 110 -7.10 31.63 -5.76
CA ARG A 110 -8.03 31.73 -4.62
C ARG A 110 -7.57 32.81 -3.63
N THR A 111 -8.48 33.23 -2.78
CA THR A 111 -8.23 34.27 -1.78
C THR A 111 -7.97 33.64 -0.40
N MET A 112 -7.01 34.20 0.34
CA MET A 112 -6.79 33.82 1.72
C MET A 112 -7.92 34.30 2.63
N ALA A 113 -8.51 33.37 3.41
CA ALA A 113 -9.57 33.72 4.36
C ALA A 113 -9.01 34.17 5.73
N VAL A 114 -7.73 33.91 6.00
CA VAL A 114 -7.04 34.25 7.25
C VAL A 114 -5.62 34.76 6.97
N ASP A 115 -5.02 35.47 7.95
CA ASP A 115 -3.58 35.76 7.93
C ASP A 115 -2.77 34.49 8.18
N VAL A 116 -1.73 34.26 7.40
CA VAL A 116 -0.78 33.14 7.62
C VAL A 116 0.65 33.66 7.58
N LYS A 117 1.52 32.96 8.29
CA LYS A 117 2.96 33.22 8.29
C LYS A 117 3.68 32.42 7.21
N GLU A 118 4.90 32.80 6.90
CA GLU A 118 5.82 31.97 6.16
C GLU A 118 5.90 30.58 6.80
N ASP A 119 6.12 29.56 5.97
CA ASP A 119 6.25 28.15 6.37
C ASP A 119 4.97 27.53 6.97
N THR A 120 3.80 28.13 6.66
CA THR A 120 2.50 27.60 7.09
C THR A 120 2.01 26.54 6.09
N ILE A 121 1.65 25.33 6.59
CA ILE A 121 0.97 24.30 5.81
C ILE A 121 -0.46 24.75 5.54
N LEU A 122 -0.82 24.91 4.26
CA LEU A 122 -2.16 25.32 3.88
C LEU A 122 -3.20 24.22 4.11
N GLN A 123 -4.36 24.65 4.62
CA GLN A 123 -5.56 23.82 4.81
C GLN A 123 -6.71 24.38 3.99
N GLU A 124 -7.66 23.55 3.56
CA GLU A 124 -8.82 24.01 2.78
C GLU A 124 -9.61 25.13 3.49
N GLY A 125 -9.76 25.06 4.82
CA GLY A 125 -10.47 26.08 5.61
C GLY A 125 -9.77 27.44 5.71
N MET A 126 -8.55 27.58 5.20
CA MET A 126 -7.81 28.86 5.14
C MET A 126 -8.06 29.61 3.82
N LEU A 127 -8.80 29.02 2.89
CA LEU A 127 -9.07 29.55 1.55
C LEU A 127 -10.56 29.83 1.36
N SER A 128 -10.86 30.83 0.53
CA SER A 128 -12.22 31.20 0.12
C SER A 128 -12.38 31.20 -1.40
#